data_9ccca5855aa17a36f5ed399fc4d4fa4d
#
_entry.id   9ccca5855aa17a36f5ed399fc4d4fa4d
#
_cell.length_a   1.000
_cell.length_b   1.000
_cell.length_c   1.000
_cell.angle_alpha   90.00
_cell.angle_beta   90.00
_cell.angle_gamma   90.00
#
_symmetry.space_group_name_H-M   'P 1'
#
loop_
_entity.id
_entity.type
_entity.pdbx_description
1 polymer ?
#
loop_
_entity_poly.entity_id
_entity_poly.type
_entity_poly.pdbx_seq_one_letter_code
_entity_poly.pdbx_strand_id
1 'polypeptide(L)'
;FFFKQKTAYEIRNCDWSSDVCSSDLWKISMFGDDIESITQVDPLTGEKLGELEQIRIFANSHYVTPKPTIKKAITMIKNDLKKQLEIFEKEKKYLERQRLDERTTFDLEMMETTGSCSGIENYSRYLSGRQPGEPPPTLYEYIPEDSLLFIDESHQTCGQIAGMYKGDFSRKSTLAQYGFRLPSCVDNRPLKREEWDAMRPQTIFVSATPGDYELEKTGGTFVEQVIRPTGLIDPPIEIRPTKHQIDNLIDECKKTIDKGHRVLITTLTKKMAEDLTEYINEEGLKVRYLHSDIDTLERIEIIRDLRLGVFNVLVGINLLREGLDIPECALMAILDADKEGYLRSRTSLIQTIGRAARNVESKVLMYADNITTSMKEAIEETDRRRTKQLEYNKINKITPISIKKNIQEIIENTAEQDHVTVEIDNAKELVGKDLNKHIKNLEKKMNEFASKLEFEDAARLRDEINRLKAKEVGLSNKVLQFKKN
;
A
#
# COMPACT_ATOMS: atom_id res chain seq x y z
N PHE A 1 36.39 43.41 3.08
CA PHE A 1 35.84 42.95 1.80
C PHE A 1 35.36 41.52 1.99
N PHE A 2 34.05 41.30 2.25
CA PHE A 2 33.44 39.97 2.23
C PHE A 2 33.15 39.65 0.77
N PHE A 3 33.81 38.67 0.22
CA PHE A 3 33.41 38.07 -1.05
C PHE A 3 32.12 37.31 -0.82
N LYS A 4 30.98 37.81 -1.28
CA LYS A 4 29.76 37.03 -1.40
C LYS A 4 29.99 35.90 -2.42
N GLN A 5 30.02 34.67 -1.95
CA GLN A 5 30.20 33.49 -2.81
C GLN A 5 28.93 33.26 -3.62
N LYS A 6 29.08 33.08 -4.93
CA LYS A 6 27.98 32.70 -5.82
C LYS A 6 27.62 31.23 -5.56
N THR A 7 26.37 30.98 -5.20
CA THR A 7 25.91 29.65 -4.87
C THR A 7 24.81 29.24 -5.85
N ALA A 8 24.84 28.00 -6.34
CA ALA A 8 23.80 27.42 -7.16
C ALA A 8 23.15 26.25 -6.42
N TYR A 9 21.84 26.22 -6.42
CA TYR A 9 21.05 25.12 -5.84
C TYR A 9 20.32 24.38 -6.94
N GLU A 10 20.38 23.06 -6.91
CA GLU A 10 19.60 22.17 -7.78
C GLU A 10 18.47 21.55 -6.97
N ILE A 11 17.24 21.73 -7.45
CA ILE A 11 16.04 21.26 -6.77
C ILE A 11 15.25 20.37 -7.72
N ARG A 12 14.98 19.14 -7.30
CA ARG A 12 14.08 18.20 -8.00
C ARG A 12 12.68 18.34 -7.46
N ASN A 13 11.71 18.40 -8.36
CA ASN A 13 10.30 18.34 -8.01
C ASN A 13 9.86 16.88 -8.10
N CYS A 14 9.54 16.26 -6.96
CA CYS A 14 8.86 14.95 -6.91
C CYS A 14 7.41 15.22 -6.58
N ASP A 15 6.56 15.26 -7.58
CA ASP A 15 5.12 15.33 -7.38
C ASP A 15 4.54 13.97 -6.95
N TRP A 16 3.64 13.99 -5.99
CA TRP A 16 2.93 12.82 -5.46
C TRP A 16 1.80 12.32 -6.38
N SER A 17 1.64 12.87 -7.56
CA SER A 17 0.66 12.38 -8.52
C SER A 17 1.26 11.26 -9.37
N SER A 18 0.62 10.13 -9.40
CA SER A 18 1.02 8.90 -10.06
C SER A 18 1.18 8.98 -11.60
N ASP A 19 0.93 10.13 -12.20
CA ASP A 19 0.92 10.26 -13.65
C ASP A 19 2.01 11.18 -14.23
N VAL A 20 2.79 11.86 -13.40
CA VAL A 20 3.89 12.70 -13.89
C VAL A 20 5.08 12.62 -12.93
N CYS A 21 5.93 11.62 -13.08
CA CYS A 21 7.34 11.81 -12.81
C CYS A 21 7.92 12.75 -13.86
N SER A 22 7.47 14.00 -13.88
CA SER A 22 8.24 15.05 -14.52
C SER A 22 9.44 15.28 -13.61
N SER A 23 10.56 14.70 -13.97
CA SER A 23 11.86 14.94 -13.39
C SER A 23 12.31 16.37 -13.73
N ASP A 24 11.50 17.36 -13.36
CA ASP A 24 11.86 18.75 -13.53
C ASP A 24 12.99 19.10 -12.55
N LEU A 25 14.15 19.38 -13.08
CA LEU A 25 15.29 19.87 -12.33
C LEU A 25 15.39 21.37 -12.50
N TRP A 26 15.33 22.10 -11.41
CA TRP A 26 15.53 23.56 -11.40
C TRP A 26 16.87 23.93 -10.81
N LYS A 27 17.61 24.75 -11.53
CA LYS A 27 18.86 25.35 -11.07
C LYS A 27 18.63 26.80 -10.68
N ILE A 28 18.74 27.09 -9.38
CA ILE A 28 18.60 28.44 -8.84
C ILE A 28 20.01 29.02 -8.62
N SER A 29 20.35 30.08 -9.35
CA SER A 29 21.59 30.80 -9.16
C SER A 29 21.35 31.97 -8.23
N MET A 30 22.16 32.09 -7.18
CA MET A 30 22.02 33.13 -6.16
C MET A 30 23.31 33.94 -6.02
N PHE A 31 23.16 35.23 -5.76
CA PHE A 31 24.24 36.11 -5.33
C PHE A 31 23.92 36.67 -3.95
N GLY A 32 24.48 36.05 -2.92
CA GLY A 32 24.06 36.32 -1.54
C GLY A 32 22.63 35.86 -1.29
N ASP A 33 21.76 36.79 -0.96
CA ASP A 33 20.33 36.52 -0.69
C ASP A 33 19.41 36.79 -1.90
N ASP A 34 19.99 37.30 -3.01
CA ASP A 34 19.26 37.65 -4.23
C ASP A 34 19.28 36.48 -5.23
N ILE A 35 18.16 36.17 -5.83
CA ILE A 35 18.05 35.20 -6.92
C ILE A 35 18.40 35.88 -8.23
N GLU A 36 19.47 35.43 -8.90
CA GLU A 36 19.87 35.95 -10.21
C GLU A 36 19.09 35.32 -11.36
N SER A 37 18.90 33.99 -11.30
CA SER A 37 18.16 33.27 -12.34
C SER A 37 17.61 31.94 -11.82
N ILE A 38 16.51 31.51 -12.41
CA ILE A 38 15.90 30.19 -12.21
C ILE A 38 15.86 29.52 -13.58
N THR A 39 16.55 28.41 -13.73
CA THR A 39 16.68 27.70 -15.01
C THR A 39 16.14 26.29 -14.88
N GLN A 40 15.25 25.89 -15.78
CA GLN A 40 14.84 24.51 -15.93
C GLN A 40 15.90 23.74 -16.72
N VAL A 41 16.30 22.59 -16.23
CA VAL A 41 17.42 21.81 -16.76
C VAL A 41 16.94 20.37 -16.98
N ASP A 42 17.35 19.78 -18.09
CA ASP A 42 17.12 18.37 -18.33
C ASP A 42 17.96 17.54 -17.33
N PRO A 43 17.37 16.64 -16.55
CA PRO A 43 18.08 15.89 -15.50
C PRO A 43 19.08 14.87 -16.04
N LEU A 44 18.97 14.46 -17.30
CA LEU A 44 19.85 13.47 -17.94
C LEU A 44 21.02 14.14 -18.66
N THR A 45 20.73 15.17 -19.45
CA THR A 45 21.73 15.84 -20.28
C THR A 45 22.36 17.05 -19.61
N GLY A 46 21.72 17.62 -18.60
CA GLY A 46 22.11 18.88 -17.97
C GLY A 46 21.86 20.10 -18.85
N GLU A 47 21.20 19.94 -19.99
CA GLU A 47 20.92 21.05 -20.92
C GLU A 47 19.85 21.98 -20.35
N LYS A 48 20.02 23.27 -20.62
CA LYS A 48 19.08 24.32 -20.23
C LYS A 48 17.84 24.24 -21.12
N LEU A 49 16.67 23.91 -20.52
CA LEU A 49 15.38 23.85 -21.21
C LEU A 49 14.71 25.23 -21.32
N GLY A 50 14.90 26.08 -20.30
CA GLY A 50 14.29 27.41 -20.28
C GLY A 50 14.68 28.21 -19.04
N GLU A 51 14.30 29.51 -19.02
CA GLU A 51 14.34 30.36 -17.83
C GLU A 51 12.95 30.60 -17.30
N LEU A 52 12.81 30.61 -15.97
CA LEU A 52 11.57 30.81 -15.26
C LEU A 52 11.67 32.06 -14.39
N GLU A 53 10.60 32.86 -14.37
CA GLU A 53 10.53 34.03 -13.49
C GLU A 53 10.26 33.64 -12.03
N GLN A 54 9.55 32.55 -11.81
CA GLN A 54 9.20 32.03 -10.48
C GLN A 54 8.99 30.52 -10.51
N ILE A 55 9.29 29.89 -9.40
CA ILE A 55 8.92 28.48 -9.13
C ILE A 55 8.25 28.36 -7.79
N ARG A 56 7.39 27.36 -7.63
CA ARG A 56 6.76 27.04 -6.36
C ARG A 56 7.38 25.76 -5.83
N ILE A 57 8.03 25.84 -4.69
CA ILE A 57 8.66 24.69 -4.01
C ILE A 57 7.77 24.29 -2.85
N PHE A 58 7.32 23.05 -2.87
CA PHE A 58 6.53 22.48 -1.77
C PHE A 58 7.44 21.75 -0.81
N ALA A 59 7.07 21.76 0.47
CA ALA A 59 7.77 21.00 1.48
C ALA A 59 7.54 19.50 1.25
N ASN A 60 8.59 18.67 1.34
CA ASN A 60 8.52 17.22 1.23
C ASN A 60 8.04 16.54 2.53
N SER A 61 7.76 17.30 3.59
CA SER A 61 7.29 16.83 4.88
C SER A 61 6.24 17.78 5.45
N HIS A 62 5.25 17.23 6.20
CA HIS A 62 4.17 18.01 6.79
C HIS A 62 4.61 19.00 7.89
N TYR A 63 5.80 18.82 8.46
CA TYR A 63 6.23 19.57 9.64
C TYR A 63 7.48 20.43 9.41
N VAL A 64 7.70 20.87 8.16
CA VAL A 64 8.70 21.89 7.86
C VAL A 64 8.20 23.23 8.40
N THR A 65 8.80 23.68 9.49
CA THR A 65 8.29 24.80 10.27
C THR A 65 9.36 25.90 10.41
N PRO A 66 9.01 27.19 10.26
CA PRO A 66 9.93 28.29 10.43
C PRO A 66 10.54 28.33 11.86
N LYS A 67 11.83 28.66 11.96
CA LYS A 67 12.55 28.71 13.24
C LYS A 67 11.83 29.50 14.38
N PRO A 68 11.20 30.67 14.12
CA PRO A 68 10.46 31.38 15.17
C PRO A 68 9.30 30.59 15.74
N THR A 69 8.58 29.82 14.88
CA THR A 69 7.47 28.96 15.28
C THR A 69 7.95 27.76 16.10
N ILE A 70 9.07 27.15 15.68
CA ILE A 70 9.71 26.05 16.44
C ILE A 70 10.09 26.53 17.85
N LYS A 71 10.70 27.71 17.99
CA LYS A 71 11.06 28.27 19.31
C LYS A 71 9.83 28.47 20.21
N LYS A 72 8.71 28.97 19.65
CA LYS A 72 7.46 29.10 20.40
C LYS A 72 6.93 27.73 20.82
N ALA A 73 6.92 26.76 19.89
CA ALA A 73 6.47 25.39 20.16
C ALA A 73 7.31 24.75 21.28
N ILE A 74 8.64 24.85 21.23
CA ILE A 74 9.55 24.35 22.27
C ILE A 74 9.19 24.94 23.65
N THR A 75 8.91 26.23 23.72
CA THR A 75 8.52 26.88 25.00
C THR A 75 7.20 26.32 25.53
N MET A 76 6.21 26.11 24.65
CA MET A 76 4.92 25.54 25.03
C MET A 76 5.06 24.09 25.48
N ILE A 77 5.86 23.29 24.76
CA ILE A 77 6.13 21.88 25.09
C ILE A 77 6.82 21.78 26.47
N LYS A 78 7.83 22.60 26.74
CA LYS A 78 8.50 22.64 28.03
C LYS A 78 7.53 22.95 29.17
N ASN A 79 6.60 23.87 28.98
CA ASN A 79 5.59 24.21 29.98
C ASN A 79 4.63 23.02 30.25
N ASP A 80 4.17 22.34 29.20
CA ASP A 80 3.26 21.20 29.32
C ASP A 80 4.01 19.96 29.89
N LEU A 81 5.28 19.77 29.52
CA LEU A 81 6.15 18.77 30.16
C LEU A 81 6.22 18.98 31.68
N LYS A 82 6.55 20.19 32.10
CA LYS A 82 6.66 20.50 33.52
C LYS A 82 5.37 20.14 34.28
N LYS A 83 4.21 20.53 33.76
CA LYS A 83 2.91 20.19 34.39
C LYS A 83 2.70 18.68 34.46
N GLN A 84 3.03 17.95 33.40
CA GLN A 84 2.85 16.50 33.40
C GLN A 84 3.80 15.78 34.35
N LEU A 85 5.04 16.24 34.47
CA LEU A 85 6.01 15.71 35.43
C LEU A 85 5.55 15.92 36.87
N GLU A 86 4.95 17.08 37.19
CA GLU A 86 4.35 17.37 38.53
C GLU A 86 3.16 16.43 38.80
N ILE A 87 2.34 16.09 37.78
CA ILE A 87 1.24 15.13 37.93
C ILE A 87 1.79 13.74 38.25
N PHE A 88 2.77 13.25 37.48
CA PHE A 88 3.37 11.94 37.71
C PHE A 88 4.06 11.85 39.09
N GLU A 89 4.67 12.93 39.56
CA GLU A 89 5.28 12.97 40.89
C GLU A 89 4.23 12.84 42.00
N LYS A 90 3.10 13.57 41.88
CA LYS A 90 1.97 13.46 42.84
C LYS A 90 1.36 12.05 42.83
N GLU A 91 1.31 11.41 41.66
CA GLU A 91 0.82 10.04 41.51
C GLU A 91 1.85 8.96 41.88
N LYS A 92 3.08 9.34 42.24
CA LYS A 92 4.21 8.45 42.55
C LYS A 92 4.63 7.56 41.37
N LYS A 93 4.42 8.02 40.15
CA LYS A 93 4.81 7.36 38.91
C LYS A 93 6.22 7.81 38.48
N TYR A 94 7.23 7.41 39.26
CA TYR A 94 8.61 7.90 39.05
C TYR A 94 9.25 7.40 37.77
N LEU A 95 8.94 6.18 37.32
CA LEU A 95 9.46 5.61 36.10
C LEU A 95 8.88 6.31 34.86
N GLU A 96 7.57 6.55 34.86
CA GLU A 96 6.86 7.27 33.80
C GLU A 96 7.36 8.72 33.71
N ARG A 97 7.58 9.35 34.87
CA ARG A 97 8.15 10.71 34.99
C ARG A 97 9.53 10.79 34.33
N GLN A 98 10.45 9.90 34.72
CA GLN A 98 11.81 9.86 34.18
C GLN A 98 11.79 9.63 32.65
N ARG A 99 11.06 8.64 32.21
CA ARG A 99 10.94 8.29 30.78
C ARG A 99 10.41 9.46 29.94
N LEU A 100 9.38 10.15 30.43
CA LEU A 100 8.80 11.28 29.72
C LEU A 100 9.78 12.45 29.65
N ASP A 101 10.47 12.74 30.74
CA ASP A 101 11.45 13.83 30.84
C ASP A 101 12.62 13.60 29.89
N GLU A 102 13.27 12.44 29.95
CA GLU A 102 14.40 12.08 29.10
C GLU A 102 14.01 12.13 27.61
N ARG A 103 12.89 11.49 27.25
CA ARG A 103 12.44 11.44 25.86
C ARG A 103 12.08 12.82 25.32
N THR A 104 11.31 13.61 26.07
CA THR A 104 10.86 14.91 25.57
C THR A 104 12.02 15.89 25.51
N THR A 105 12.95 15.86 26.47
CA THR A 105 14.15 16.71 26.46
C THR A 105 15.00 16.40 25.23
N PHE A 106 15.24 15.13 24.93
CA PHE A 106 15.96 14.72 23.72
C PHE A 106 15.26 15.20 22.43
N ASP A 107 13.94 15.02 22.33
CA ASP A 107 13.17 15.47 21.17
C ASP A 107 13.25 16.99 20.98
N LEU A 108 13.25 17.77 22.07
CA LEU A 108 13.39 19.22 22.07
C LEU A 108 14.80 19.68 21.60
N GLU A 109 15.86 19.01 22.04
CA GLU A 109 17.24 19.27 21.58
C GLU A 109 17.37 19.02 20.08
N MET A 110 16.78 17.92 19.59
CA MET A 110 16.76 17.61 18.15
C MET A 110 15.96 18.67 17.37
N MET A 111 14.81 19.10 17.84
CA MET A 111 14.01 20.15 17.19
C MET A 111 14.76 21.50 17.17
N GLU A 112 15.53 21.84 18.21
CA GLU A 112 16.29 23.08 18.29
C GLU A 112 17.49 23.08 17.32
N THR A 113 18.16 21.94 17.19
CA THR A 113 19.38 21.79 16.36
C THR A 113 19.06 21.55 14.89
N THR A 114 18.17 20.63 14.58
CA THR A 114 17.88 20.18 13.19
C THR A 114 16.56 20.70 12.63
N GLY A 115 15.70 21.26 13.49
CA GLY A 115 14.33 21.67 13.11
C GLY A 115 13.31 20.52 13.10
N SER A 116 13.72 19.30 13.45
CA SER A 116 12.86 18.12 13.44
C SER A 116 13.28 17.11 14.50
N CYS A 117 12.42 16.11 14.80
CA CYS A 117 12.76 14.97 15.66
C CYS A 117 11.98 13.73 15.21
N SER A 118 12.41 12.55 15.64
CA SER A 118 11.66 11.31 15.39
C SER A 118 10.32 11.33 16.14
N GLY A 119 9.21 11.26 15.37
CA GLY A 119 7.87 11.37 15.94
C GLY A 119 7.40 12.82 16.16
N ILE A 120 7.91 13.78 15.38
CA ILE A 120 7.55 15.20 15.44
C ILE A 120 6.03 15.43 15.35
N GLU A 121 5.30 14.52 14.70
CA GLU A 121 3.84 14.56 14.62
C GLU A 121 3.15 14.55 15.99
N ASN A 122 3.79 14.00 17.02
CA ASN A 122 3.25 14.03 18.39
C ASN A 122 3.24 15.43 19.01
N TYR A 123 3.99 16.35 18.41
CA TYR A 123 4.05 17.77 18.78
C TYR A 123 3.29 18.68 17.80
N SER A 124 2.55 18.10 16.85
CA SER A 124 1.89 18.82 15.76
C SER A 124 0.99 19.97 16.24
N ARG A 125 0.29 19.81 17.35
CA ARG A 125 -0.56 20.85 17.92
C ARG A 125 0.23 22.15 18.20
N TYR A 126 1.42 22.04 18.77
CA TYR A 126 2.26 23.19 19.08
C TYR A 126 2.85 23.84 17.81
N LEU A 127 3.20 23.02 16.82
CA LEU A 127 3.78 23.49 15.56
C LEU A 127 2.75 24.22 14.69
N SER A 128 1.51 23.76 14.70
CA SER A 128 0.41 24.37 13.93
C SER A 128 -0.41 25.41 14.68
N GLY A 129 -0.17 25.59 16.00
CA GLY A 129 -0.90 26.55 16.83
C GLY A 129 -2.36 26.17 17.11
N ARG A 130 -2.74 24.91 16.91
CA ARG A 130 -4.09 24.39 17.18
C ARG A 130 -4.40 24.37 18.67
N GLN A 131 -5.70 24.42 18.98
CA GLN A 131 -6.18 24.27 20.34
C GLN A 131 -6.19 22.78 20.76
N PRO A 132 -6.15 22.48 22.10
CA PRO A 132 -6.33 21.13 22.59
C PRO A 132 -7.63 20.50 22.07
N GLY A 133 -7.53 19.26 21.55
CA GLY A 133 -8.67 18.51 21.02
C GLY A 133 -8.95 18.72 19.53
N GLU A 134 -8.37 19.74 18.89
CA GLU A 134 -8.52 19.96 17.44
C GLU A 134 -7.69 18.97 16.63
N PRO A 135 -8.27 18.33 15.58
CA PRO A 135 -7.53 17.44 14.69
C PRO A 135 -6.53 18.21 13.83
N PRO A 136 -5.48 17.57 13.30
CA PRO A 136 -4.64 18.17 12.28
C PRO A 136 -5.45 18.36 10.99
N PRO A 137 -5.03 19.29 10.10
CA PRO A 137 -5.62 19.44 8.77
C PRO A 137 -5.58 18.12 8.02
N THR A 138 -6.64 17.86 7.27
CA THR A 138 -6.82 16.68 6.43
C THR A 138 -6.94 17.10 4.96
N LEU A 139 -7.07 16.13 4.06
CA LEU A 139 -7.29 16.41 2.64
C LEU A 139 -8.54 17.28 2.40
N TYR A 140 -9.55 17.18 3.27
CA TYR A 140 -10.82 17.90 3.10
C TYR A 140 -10.69 19.41 3.22
N GLU A 141 -9.70 19.94 3.92
CA GLU A 141 -9.43 21.37 3.98
C GLU A 141 -8.77 21.93 2.70
N TYR A 142 -8.24 21.05 1.85
CA TYR A 142 -7.51 21.41 0.64
C TYR A 142 -8.31 21.22 -0.66
N ILE A 143 -9.38 20.41 -0.63
CA ILE A 143 -10.21 20.19 -1.81
C ILE A 143 -11.21 21.35 -1.97
N PRO A 144 -11.58 21.75 -3.21
CA PRO A 144 -12.58 22.77 -3.47
C PRO A 144 -13.95 22.41 -2.88
N GLU A 145 -14.73 23.43 -2.49
CA GLU A 145 -16.06 23.23 -1.90
C GLU A 145 -17.06 22.54 -2.84
N ASP A 146 -16.91 22.74 -4.16
CA ASP A 146 -17.73 22.12 -5.21
C ASP A 146 -17.23 20.75 -5.67
N SER A 147 -16.31 20.13 -4.93
CA SER A 147 -15.75 18.83 -5.27
C SER A 147 -16.80 17.71 -5.17
N LEU A 148 -16.61 16.68 -5.98
CA LEU A 148 -17.37 15.43 -5.91
C LEU A 148 -16.47 14.32 -5.37
N LEU A 149 -16.85 13.73 -4.25
CA LEU A 149 -16.13 12.67 -3.58
C LEU A 149 -16.69 11.30 -3.99
N PHE A 150 -15.82 10.44 -4.53
CA PHE A 150 -16.15 9.02 -4.76
C PHE A 150 -15.47 8.18 -3.68
N ILE A 151 -16.26 7.39 -2.95
CA ILE A 151 -15.75 6.46 -1.93
C ILE A 151 -15.87 5.05 -2.48
N ASP A 152 -14.75 4.51 -2.91
CA ASP A 152 -14.67 3.13 -3.38
C ASP A 152 -14.63 2.16 -2.21
N GLU A 153 -15.18 0.94 -2.42
CA GLU A 153 -15.38 -0.08 -1.38
C GLU A 153 -15.96 0.54 -0.08
N SER A 154 -16.99 1.37 -0.24
CA SER A 154 -17.54 2.23 0.82
C SER A 154 -17.96 1.45 2.07
N HIS A 155 -18.44 0.21 1.91
CA HIS A 155 -18.79 -0.68 3.02
C HIS A 155 -17.60 -0.97 3.96
N GLN A 156 -16.36 -0.90 3.46
CA GLN A 156 -15.13 -1.02 4.26
C GLN A 156 -14.62 0.35 4.70
N THR A 157 -14.49 1.28 3.75
CA THR A 157 -13.91 2.60 3.97
C THR A 157 -14.66 3.38 5.05
N CYS A 158 -15.99 3.42 5.00
CA CYS A 158 -16.80 4.11 6.01
C CYS A 158 -16.66 3.48 7.40
N GLY A 159 -16.57 2.16 7.46
CA GLY A 159 -16.32 1.42 8.71
C GLY A 159 -14.94 1.71 9.30
N GLN A 160 -13.91 1.76 8.44
CA GLN A 160 -12.53 2.08 8.84
C GLN A 160 -12.43 3.51 9.37
N ILE A 161 -12.98 4.50 8.68
CA ILE A 161 -13.00 5.90 9.14
C ILE A 161 -13.66 6.00 10.53
N ALA A 162 -14.78 5.33 10.74
CA ALA A 162 -15.45 5.32 12.05
C ALA A 162 -14.61 4.68 13.16
N GLY A 163 -13.81 3.65 12.84
CA GLY A 163 -12.95 2.94 13.78
C GLY A 163 -11.62 3.61 14.10
N MET A 164 -11.06 4.38 13.15
CA MET A 164 -9.72 4.97 13.24
C MET A 164 -9.51 5.81 14.50
N TYR A 165 -10.43 6.73 14.80
CA TYR A 165 -10.32 7.61 15.95
C TYR A 165 -10.23 6.83 17.27
N LYS A 166 -11.11 5.85 17.48
CA LYS A 166 -11.15 5.07 18.72
C LYS A 166 -9.87 4.28 18.94
N GLY A 167 -9.36 3.65 17.89
CA GLY A 167 -8.11 2.88 17.94
C GLY A 167 -6.89 3.76 18.22
N ASP A 168 -6.78 4.90 17.54
CA ASP A 168 -5.69 5.85 17.73
C ASP A 168 -5.71 6.48 19.12
N PHE A 169 -6.89 6.90 19.59
CA PHE A 169 -7.08 7.47 20.94
C PHE A 169 -6.70 6.48 22.02
N SER A 170 -7.15 5.24 21.95
CA SER A 170 -6.81 4.18 22.92
C SER A 170 -5.30 3.97 23.00
N ARG A 171 -4.63 3.82 21.85
CA ARG A 171 -3.18 3.64 21.76
C ARG A 171 -2.42 4.83 22.36
N LYS A 172 -2.74 6.05 21.94
CA LYS A 172 -2.04 7.27 22.38
C LYS A 172 -2.29 7.61 23.82
N SER A 173 -3.51 7.40 24.32
CA SER A 173 -3.82 7.55 25.73
C SER A 173 -2.99 6.62 26.61
N THR A 174 -2.82 5.35 26.19
CA THR A 174 -1.95 4.39 26.87
C THR A 174 -0.49 4.87 26.86
N LEU A 175 0.03 5.33 25.70
CA LEU A 175 1.39 5.85 25.61
C LEU A 175 1.62 7.06 26.53
N ALA A 176 0.65 7.97 26.62
CA ALA A 176 0.72 9.13 27.51
C ALA A 176 0.65 8.71 28.99
N GLN A 177 -0.23 7.78 29.34
CA GLN A 177 -0.40 7.27 30.70
C GLN A 177 0.87 6.62 31.27
N TYR A 178 1.64 5.94 30.41
CA TYR A 178 2.90 5.28 30.77
C TYR A 178 4.16 6.12 30.50
N GLY A 179 4.02 7.43 30.26
CA GLY A 179 5.13 8.36 30.10
C GLY A 179 5.96 8.20 28.81
N PHE A 180 5.43 7.54 27.79
CA PHE A 180 6.12 7.42 26.48
C PHE A 180 5.92 8.66 25.61
N ARG A 181 4.85 9.43 25.83
CA ARG A 181 4.51 10.65 25.09
C ARG A 181 3.82 11.66 26.01
N LEU A 182 3.89 12.95 25.64
CA LEU A 182 3.06 13.97 26.25
C LEU A 182 1.57 13.72 25.94
N PRO A 183 0.64 14.08 26.84
CA PRO A 183 -0.80 13.96 26.58
C PRO A 183 -1.27 14.64 25.29
N SER A 184 -0.58 15.70 24.87
CA SER A 184 -0.86 16.39 23.58
C SER A 184 -0.73 15.52 22.35
N CYS A 185 -0.09 14.35 22.42
CA CYS A 185 0.01 13.43 21.31
C CYS A 185 -1.36 12.94 20.81
N VAL A 186 -2.40 12.96 21.68
CA VAL A 186 -3.77 12.58 21.32
C VAL A 186 -4.43 13.58 20.35
N ASP A 187 -3.90 14.79 20.25
CA ASP A 187 -4.42 15.84 19.35
C ASP A 187 -3.94 15.65 17.89
N ASN A 188 -2.89 14.84 17.67
CA ASN A 188 -2.54 14.36 16.35
C ASN A 188 -3.36 13.10 16.05
N ARG A 189 -4.58 13.28 15.64
CA ARG A 189 -5.59 12.22 15.53
C ARG A 189 -6.33 12.24 14.19
N PRO A 190 -6.85 11.11 13.72
CA PRO A 190 -7.80 11.10 12.63
C PRO A 190 -9.09 11.85 13.02
N LEU A 191 -9.86 12.22 12.01
CA LEU A 191 -11.20 12.79 12.21
C LEU A 191 -12.09 11.79 12.94
N LYS A 192 -12.99 12.31 13.78
CA LYS A 192 -14.14 11.55 14.23
C LYS A 192 -15.12 11.40 13.09
N ARG A 193 -15.99 10.39 13.17
CA ARG A 193 -16.99 10.14 12.12
C ARG A 193 -17.87 11.35 11.84
N GLU A 194 -18.31 12.02 12.91
CA GLU A 194 -19.19 13.19 12.83
C GLU A 194 -18.47 14.39 12.19
N GLU A 195 -17.17 14.55 12.48
CA GLU A 195 -16.33 15.60 11.87
C GLU A 195 -16.17 15.32 10.38
N TRP A 196 -15.86 14.07 10.01
CA TRP A 196 -15.76 13.64 8.62
C TRP A 196 -17.07 13.82 7.85
N ASP A 197 -18.20 13.43 8.45
CA ASP A 197 -19.53 13.61 7.85
C ASP A 197 -19.86 15.08 7.57
N ALA A 198 -19.42 16.00 8.44
CA ALA A 198 -19.63 17.42 8.30
C ALA A 198 -18.71 18.08 7.24
N MET A 199 -17.51 17.53 7.03
CA MET A 199 -16.51 18.12 6.14
C MET A 199 -16.58 17.59 4.70
N ARG A 200 -17.06 16.36 4.51
CA ARG A 200 -17.07 15.75 3.19
C ARG A 200 -18.00 16.48 2.23
N PRO A 201 -17.59 16.72 0.98
CA PRO A 201 -18.43 17.32 -0.05
C PRO A 201 -19.52 16.34 -0.52
N GLN A 202 -20.22 16.70 -1.61
CA GLN A 202 -21.18 15.81 -2.25
C GLN A 202 -20.51 14.45 -2.55
N THR A 203 -21.11 13.35 -2.09
CA THR A 203 -20.45 12.07 -2.04
C THR A 203 -21.24 10.99 -2.78
N ILE A 204 -20.52 10.20 -3.58
CA ILE A 204 -21.02 8.98 -4.21
C ILE A 204 -20.32 7.78 -3.56
N PHE A 205 -21.13 6.89 -2.95
CA PHE A 205 -20.64 5.65 -2.38
C PHE A 205 -20.65 4.55 -3.45
N VAL A 206 -19.53 3.87 -3.62
CA VAL A 206 -19.39 2.77 -4.58
C VAL A 206 -19.06 1.49 -3.82
N SER A 207 -19.87 0.46 -4.01
CA SER A 207 -19.66 -0.84 -3.38
C SER A 207 -20.41 -1.95 -4.10
N ALA A 208 -19.83 -3.14 -4.18
CA ALA A 208 -20.54 -4.35 -4.61
C ALA A 208 -21.53 -4.86 -3.54
N THR A 209 -21.32 -4.44 -2.30
CA THR A 209 -22.08 -4.87 -1.10
C THR A 209 -22.26 -3.68 -0.17
N PRO A 210 -23.12 -2.68 -0.51
CA PRO A 210 -23.35 -1.50 0.33
C PRO A 210 -23.70 -1.89 1.77
N GLY A 211 -23.17 -1.15 2.73
CA GLY A 211 -23.42 -1.34 4.16
C GLY A 211 -24.61 -0.52 4.67
N ASP A 212 -24.98 -0.73 5.92
CA ASP A 212 -26.11 -0.05 6.56
C ASP A 212 -25.93 1.47 6.60
N TYR A 213 -24.69 1.94 6.77
CA TYR A 213 -24.38 3.37 6.81
C TYR A 213 -24.72 4.09 5.50
N GLU A 214 -24.27 3.53 4.37
CA GLU A 214 -24.55 4.12 3.05
C GLU A 214 -26.03 4.09 2.74
N LEU A 215 -26.71 2.99 3.05
CA LEU A 215 -28.16 2.84 2.84
C LEU A 215 -28.95 3.83 3.72
N GLU A 216 -28.56 4.03 4.98
CA GLU A 216 -29.15 5.02 5.86
C GLU A 216 -28.98 6.45 5.30
N LYS A 217 -27.76 6.81 4.87
CA LYS A 217 -27.45 8.13 4.31
C LYS A 217 -28.18 8.44 3.00
N THR A 218 -28.47 7.43 2.20
CA THR A 218 -29.19 7.56 0.91
C THR A 218 -30.69 7.31 1.02
N GLY A 219 -31.22 7.08 2.23
CA GLY A 219 -32.63 6.72 2.42
C GLY A 219 -33.01 5.40 1.73
N GLY A 220 -32.05 4.46 1.62
CA GLY A 220 -32.23 3.19 0.92
C GLY A 220 -32.18 3.27 -0.61
N THR A 221 -31.95 4.46 -1.17
CA THR A 221 -31.88 4.64 -2.62
C THR A 221 -30.46 4.33 -3.14
N PHE A 222 -30.38 3.47 -4.15
CA PHE A 222 -29.11 3.18 -4.83
C PHE A 222 -29.33 2.88 -6.32
N VAL A 223 -28.27 3.05 -7.09
CA VAL A 223 -28.23 2.72 -8.52
C VAL A 223 -27.44 1.45 -8.74
N GLU A 224 -28.02 0.49 -9.41
CA GLU A 224 -27.34 -0.76 -9.73
C GLU A 224 -26.57 -0.68 -11.04
N GLN A 225 -25.28 -1.02 -10.99
CA GLN A 225 -24.42 -1.24 -12.16
C GLN A 225 -24.03 -2.73 -12.24
N VAL A 226 -24.97 -3.58 -12.55
CA VAL A 226 -24.78 -5.03 -12.61
C VAL A 226 -24.29 -5.49 -13.98
N ILE A 227 -24.73 -4.80 -15.04
CA ILE A 227 -24.44 -5.20 -16.42
C ILE A 227 -22.97 -4.91 -16.79
N ARG A 228 -22.29 -5.94 -17.26
CA ARG A 228 -20.93 -5.85 -17.81
C ARG A 228 -20.98 -5.77 -19.33
N PRO A 229 -20.41 -4.73 -19.96
CA PRO A 229 -20.38 -4.59 -21.44
C PRO A 229 -19.69 -5.77 -22.16
N THR A 230 -18.73 -6.42 -21.50
CA THR A 230 -18.02 -7.61 -21.99
C THR A 230 -18.90 -8.87 -22.07
N GLY A 231 -20.13 -8.80 -21.53
CA GLY A 231 -21.03 -9.94 -21.43
C GLY A 231 -20.66 -10.99 -20.38
N LEU A 232 -19.60 -10.77 -19.60
CA LEU A 232 -19.15 -11.69 -18.56
C LEU A 232 -20.23 -11.91 -17.50
N ILE A 233 -20.50 -13.16 -17.20
CA ILE A 233 -21.53 -13.63 -16.30
C ILE A 233 -20.87 -14.01 -14.98
N ASP A 234 -21.52 -13.76 -13.84
CA ASP A 234 -21.04 -14.25 -12.55
C ASP A 234 -20.92 -15.78 -12.57
N PRO A 235 -19.92 -16.35 -11.89
CA PRO A 235 -19.66 -17.79 -11.95
C PRO A 235 -20.81 -18.61 -11.34
N PRO A 236 -21.08 -19.82 -11.85
CA PRO A 236 -21.98 -20.76 -11.20
C PRO A 236 -21.38 -21.21 -9.86
N ILE A 237 -22.25 -21.39 -8.86
CA ILE A 237 -21.85 -21.82 -7.53
C ILE A 237 -22.32 -23.27 -7.34
N GLU A 238 -21.40 -24.12 -6.92
CA GLU A 238 -21.67 -25.53 -6.60
C GLU A 238 -21.35 -25.78 -5.12
N ILE A 239 -22.29 -26.36 -4.38
CA ILE A 239 -22.11 -26.73 -2.97
C ILE A 239 -21.74 -28.20 -2.91
N ARG A 240 -20.71 -28.54 -2.17
CA ARG A 240 -20.22 -29.91 -1.96
C ARG A 240 -20.03 -30.17 -0.46
N PRO A 241 -20.18 -31.44 -0.02
CA PRO A 241 -20.00 -31.80 1.40
C PRO A 241 -18.57 -31.58 1.85
N THR A 242 -18.37 -31.30 3.13
CA THR A 242 -17.02 -31.11 3.72
C THR A 242 -16.24 -32.42 3.81
N LYS A 243 -16.96 -33.55 3.86
CA LYS A 243 -16.35 -34.88 3.85
C LYS A 243 -15.57 -35.09 2.55
N HIS A 244 -14.26 -35.39 2.68
CA HIS A 244 -13.31 -35.50 1.55
C HIS A 244 -13.15 -34.23 0.71
N GLN A 245 -13.36 -33.04 1.32
CA GLN A 245 -13.24 -31.76 0.62
C GLN A 245 -11.87 -31.55 0.00
N ILE A 246 -10.77 -32.00 0.65
CA ILE A 246 -9.42 -31.79 0.16
C ILE A 246 -9.12 -32.63 -1.07
N ASP A 247 -9.45 -33.94 -1.05
CA ASP A 247 -9.25 -34.83 -2.19
C ASP A 247 -10.05 -34.33 -3.42
N ASN A 248 -11.30 -33.97 -3.19
CA ASN A 248 -12.15 -33.40 -4.24
C ASN A 248 -11.63 -32.06 -4.77
N LEU A 249 -11.12 -31.20 -3.90
CA LEU A 249 -10.50 -29.93 -4.27
C LEU A 249 -9.26 -30.15 -5.17
N ILE A 250 -8.39 -31.10 -4.83
CA ILE A 250 -7.20 -31.40 -5.62
C ILE A 250 -7.55 -31.88 -7.02
N ASP A 251 -8.56 -32.76 -7.15
CA ASP A 251 -9.06 -33.19 -8.45
C ASP A 251 -9.57 -32.02 -9.30
N GLU A 252 -10.31 -31.10 -8.70
CA GLU A 252 -10.79 -29.90 -9.39
C GLU A 252 -9.67 -28.91 -9.73
N CYS A 253 -8.65 -28.81 -8.88
CA CYS A 253 -7.44 -28.06 -9.18
C CYS A 253 -6.71 -28.62 -10.39
N LYS A 254 -6.46 -29.94 -10.43
CA LYS A 254 -5.81 -30.64 -11.56
C LYS A 254 -6.58 -30.37 -12.86
N LYS A 255 -7.91 -30.58 -12.88
CA LYS A 255 -8.76 -30.30 -14.06
C LYS A 255 -8.72 -28.85 -14.52
N THR A 256 -8.61 -27.90 -13.60
CA THR A 256 -8.57 -26.47 -13.93
C THR A 256 -7.20 -26.06 -14.47
N ILE A 257 -6.13 -26.59 -13.88
CA ILE A 257 -4.76 -26.34 -14.27
C ILE A 257 -4.45 -26.93 -15.64
N ASP A 258 -4.96 -28.13 -15.94
CA ASP A 258 -4.81 -28.80 -17.25
C ASP A 258 -5.40 -27.95 -18.40
N LYS A 259 -6.40 -27.12 -18.11
CA LYS A 259 -6.96 -26.12 -19.05
C LYS A 259 -6.15 -24.83 -19.14
N GLY A 260 -5.06 -24.71 -18.40
CA GLY A 260 -4.20 -23.51 -18.38
C GLY A 260 -4.67 -22.39 -17.45
N HIS A 261 -5.67 -22.65 -16.59
CA HIS A 261 -6.24 -21.65 -15.67
C HIS A 261 -5.60 -21.67 -14.29
N ARG A 262 -5.96 -20.67 -13.48
CA ARG A 262 -5.49 -20.49 -12.10
C ARG A 262 -6.60 -20.79 -11.10
N VAL A 263 -6.19 -21.18 -9.90
CA VAL A 263 -7.08 -21.55 -8.80
C VAL A 263 -6.83 -20.66 -7.60
N LEU A 264 -7.90 -20.17 -6.99
CA LEU A 264 -7.88 -19.47 -5.70
C LEU A 264 -8.62 -20.33 -4.67
N ILE A 265 -8.02 -20.49 -3.49
CA ILE A 265 -8.60 -21.26 -2.38
C ILE A 265 -8.63 -20.38 -1.13
N THR A 266 -9.77 -20.29 -0.47
CA THR A 266 -9.90 -19.55 0.79
C THR A 266 -10.16 -20.49 1.96
N THR A 267 -9.33 -20.30 3.03
CA THR A 267 -9.40 -21.03 4.29
C THR A 267 -9.82 -20.11 5.43
N LEU A 268 -10.06 -20.67 6.63
CA LEU A 268 -10.46 -19.90 7.81
C LEU A 268 -9.29 -19.45 8.68
N THR A 269 -8.19 -20.22 8.70
CA THR A 269 -7.07 -19.97 9.60
C THR A 269 -5.73 -20.00 8.86
N LYS A 270 -4.71 -19.32 9.42
CA LYS A 270 -3.35 -19.32 8.91
C LYS A 270 -2.76 -20.71 8.87
N LYS A 271 -2.91 -21.47 9.97
CA LYS A 271 -2.43 -22.84 10.06
C LYS A 271 -3.06 -23.74 8.98
N MET A 272 -4.37 -23.66 8.77
CA MET A 272 -5.04 -24.42 7.71
C MET A 272 -4.53 -24.04 6.32
N ALA A 273 -4.20 -22.77 6.07
CA ALA A 273 -3.64 -22.34 4.80
C ALA A 273 -2.22 -22.92 4.59
N GLU A 274 -1.41 -22.92 5.62
CA GLU A 274 -0.06 -23.49 5.61
C GLU A 274 -0.09 -25.00 5.39
N ASP A 275 -0.83 -25.74 6.23
CA ASP A 275 -0.99 -27.21 6.15
C ASP A 275 -1.55 -27.63 4.77
N LEU A 276 -2.53 -26.89 4.24
CA LEU A 276 -3.12 -27.17 2.93
C LEU A 276 -2.11 -26.90 1.80
N THR A 277 -1.30 -25.85 1.91
CA THR A 277 -0.30 -25.52 0.92
C THR A 277 0.78 -26.62 0.85
N GLU A 278 1.22 -27.12 2.02
CA GLU A 278 2.17 -28.22 2.10
C GLU A 278 1.60 -29.49 1.45
N TYR A 279 0.38 -29.86 1.80
CA TYR A 279 -0.27 -31.04 1.25
C TYR A 279 -0.51 -30.95 -0.29
N ILE A 280 -0.97 -29.82 -0.80
CA ILE A 280 -1.13 -29.61 -2.24
C ILE A 280 0.20 -29.68 -2.99
N ASN A 281 1.28 -29.22 -2.36
CA ASN A 281 2.64 -29.29 -2.92
C ASN A 281 3.16 -30.72 -2.96
N GLU A 282 2.88 -31.54 -1.93
CA GLU A 282 3.20 -32.99 -1.90
C GLU A 282 2.47 -33.75 -3.01
N GLU A 283 1.24 -33.34 -3.34
CA GLU A 283 0.46 -33.87 -4.47
C GLU A 283 0.96 -33.42 -5.85
N GLY A 284 2.10 -32.69 -5.91
CA GLY A 284 2.79 -32.29 -7.13
C GLY A 284 2.21 -31.03 -7.80
N LEU A 285 1.33 -30.30 -7.16
CA LEU A 285 0.79 -29.04 -7.68
C LEU A 285 1.61 -27.85 -7.18
N LYS A 286 1.96 -26.93 -8.08
CA LYS A 286 2.65 -25.68 -7.72
C LYS A 286 1.71 -24.74 -7.02
N VAL A 287 1.91 -24.51 -5.73
CA VAL A 287 1.04 -23.73 -4.85
C VAL A 287 1.86 -22.71 -4.05
N ARG A 288 1.25 -21.58 -3.74
CA ARG A 288 1.71 -20.62 -2.72
C ARG A 288 0.56 -20.23 -1.81
N TYR A 289 0.86 -19.73 -0.61
CA TYR A 289 -0.12 -19.14 0.28
C TYR A 289 0.11 -17.64 0.46
N LEU A 290 -0.96 -16.92 0.80
CA LEU A 290 -0.95 -15.48 1.02
C LEU A 290 -1.59 -15.17 2.38
N HIS A 291 -0.85 -14.46 3.27
CA HIS A 291 -1.32 -14.05 4.60
C HIS A 291 -0.97 -12.58 4.90
N SER A 292 -1.44 -12.08 6.05
CA SER A 292 -1.32 -10.66 6.44
C SER A 292 0.10 -10.18 6.71
N ASP A 293 1.03 -11.10 6.99
CA ASP A 293 2.39 -10.77 7.40
C ASP A 293 3.36 -10.64 6.20
N ILE A 294 2.84 -10.87 4.98
CA ILE A 294 3.59 -10.71 3.73
C ILE A 294 3.64 -9.23 3.35
N ASP A 295 4.84 -8.75 3.07
CA ASP A 295 5.08 -7.38 2.63
C ASP A 295 4.37 -7.05 1.30
N THR A 296 4.07 -5.76 1.10
CA THR A 296 3.34 -5.31 -0.09
C THR A 296 4.07 -5.67 -1.39
N LEU A 297 5.39 -5.54 -1.44
CA LEU A 297 6.19 -5.88 -2.62
C LEU A 297 6.14 -7.39 -2.90
N GLU A 298 6.33 -8.22 -1.89
CA GLU A 298 6.23 -9.68 -2.02
C GLU A 298 4.83 -10.11 -2.46
N ARG A 299 3.78 -9.43 -1.96
CA ARG A 299 2.40 -9.67 -2.40
C ARG A 299 2.21 -9.41 -3.89
N ILE A 300 2.78 -8.32 -4.42
CA ILE A 300 2.74 -7.98 -5.84
C ILE A 300 3.44 -9.07 -6.67
N GLU A 301 4.62 -9.53 -6.23
CA GLU A 301 5.36 -10.61 -6.88
C GLU A 301 4.57 -11.93 -6.89
N ILE A 302 3.95 -12.31 -5.78
CA ILE A 302 3.12 -13.52 -5.68
C ILE A 302 1.96 -13.46 -6.67
N ILE A 303 1.26 -12.33 -6.78
CA ILE A 303 0.14 -12.16 -7.71
C ILE A 303 0.62 -12.22 -9.15
N ARG A 304 1.75 -11.58 -9.46
CA ARG A 304 2.38 -11.64 -10.78
C ARG A 304 2.76 -13.06 -11.16
N ASP A 305 3.45 -13.76 -10.28
CA ASP A 305 3.90 -15.13 -10.51
C ASP A 305 2.74 -16.10 -10.73
N LEU A 306 1.62 -15.92 -10.00
CA LEU A 306 0.38 -16.65 -10.23
C LEU A 306 -0.15 -16.40 -11.64
N ARG A 307 -0.24 -15.13 -12.06
CA ARG A 307 -0.73 -14.76 -13.40
C ARG A 307 0.17 -15.29 -14.49
N LEU A 308 1.49 -15.23 -14.33
CA LEU A 308 2.48 -15.79 -15.27
C LEU A 308 2.46 -17.32 -15.31
N GLY A 309 1.92 -17.98 -14.29
CA GLY A 309 1.88 -19.45 -14.22
C GLY A 309 3.16 -20.08 -13.68
N VAL A 310 3.98 -19.33 -12.97
CA VAL A 310 5.09 -19.86 -12.18
C VAL A 310 4.58 -20.89 -11.18
N PHE A 311 3.43 -20.60 -10.59
CA PHE A 311 2.59 -21.52 -9.82
C PHE A 311 1.12 -21.36 -10.23
N ASN A 312 0.25 -22.32 -9.87
CA ASN A 312 -1.11 -22.40 -10.40
C ASN A 312 -2.19 -22.24 -9.34
N VAL A 313 -1.87 -22.47 -8.07
CA VAL A 313 -2.81 -22.44 -6.95
C VAL A 313 -2.36 -21.42 -5.92
N LEU A 314 -3.26 -20.52 -5.53
CA LEU A 314 -3.03 -19.58 -4.45
C LEU A 314 -4.01 -19.85 -3.30
N VAL A 315 -3.47 -20.15 -2.12
CA VAL A 315 -4.24 -20.34 -0.90
C VAL A 315 -4.19 -19.06 -0.07
N GLY A 316 -5.32 -18.61 0.43
CA GLY A 316 -5.36 -17.41 1.27
C GLY A 316 -6.48 -17.44 2.28
N ILE A 317 -6.41 -16.59 3.31
CA ILE A 317 -7.44 -16.46 4.34
C ILE A 317 -8.43 -15.36 3.94
N ASN A 318 -8.05 -14.13 4.14
CA ASN A 318 -8.89 -12.95 3.96
C ASN A 318 -8.49 -12.08 2.76
N LEU A 319 -7.23 -12.20 2.35
CA LEU A 319 -6.60 -11.33 1.37
C LEU A 319 -7.09 -11.55 -0.07
N LEU A 320 -7.91 -12.55 -0.30
CA LEU A 320 -8.52 -12.83 -1.60
C LEU A 320 -9.80 -12.02 -1.88
N ARG A 321 -10.23 -11.13 -0.96
CA ARG A 321 -11.46 -10.35 -1.11
C ARG A 321 -11.28 -9.07 -1.91
N GLU A 322 -10.28 -8.28 -1.59
CA GLU A 322 -10.07 -6.94 -2.13
C GLU A 322 -8.71 -6.80 -2.80
N GLY A 323 -8.60 -5.91 -3.79
CA GLY A 323 -7.34 -5.57 -4.43
C GLY A 323 -6.71 -6.65 -5.31
N LEU A 324 -7.44 -7.72 -5.68
CA LEU A 324 -6.95 -8.76 -6.59
C LEU A 324 -7.68 -8.69 -7.93
N ASP A 325 -6.89 -8.62 -9.00
CA ASP A 325 -7.36 -8.70 -10.38
C ASP A 325 -6.62 -9.82 -11.11
N ILE A 326 -7.24 -11.02 -11.12
CA ILE A 326 -6.65 -12.23 -11.71
C ILE A 326 -7.63 -12.78 -12.76
N PRO A 327 -7.59 -12.26 -13.99
CA PRO A 327 -8.47 -12.73 -15.08
C PRO A 327 -8.29 -14.21 -15.43
N GLU A 328 -7.13 -14.76 -15.13
CA GLU A 328 -6.77 -16.15 -15.41
C GLU A 328 -7.41 -17.14 -14.42
N CYS A 329 -8.04 -16.63 -13.33
CA CYS A 329 -8.71 -17.46 -12.32
C CYS A 329 -10.01 -18.05 -12.88
N ALA A 330 -10.11 -19.39 -12.93
CA ALA A 330 -11.31 -20.10 -13.32
C ALA A 330 -11.91 -20.99 -12.24
N LEU A 331 -11.22 -21.17 -11.10
CA LEU A 331 -11.76 -21.87 -9.96
C LEU A 331 -11.53 -21.06 -8.68
N MET A 332 -12.62 -20.75 -7.97
CA MET A 332 -12.59 -20.25 -6.61
C MET A 332 -13.16 -21.32 -5.69
N ALA A 333 -12.36 -21.80 -4.74
CA ALA A 333 -12.80 -22.76 -3.74
C ALA A 333 -12.88 -22.12 -2.35
N ILE A 334 -14.02 -22.29 -1.69
CA ILE A 334 -14.29 -21.79 -0.35
C ILE A 334 -14.44 -22.99 0.57
N LEU A 335 -13.44 -23.26 1.39
CA LEU A 335 -13.46 -24.34 2.36
C LEU A 335 -14.25 -23.93 3.60
N ASP A 336 -14.95 -24.91 4.21
CA ASP A 336 -15.74 -24.68 5.42
C ASP A 336 -16.65 -23.45 5.29
N ALA A 337 -17.42 -23.38 4.22
CA ALA A 337 -18.24 -22.21 3.90
C ALA A 337 -19.41 -22.04 4.88
N ASP A 338 -19.81 -23.09 5.60
CA ASP A 338 -20.87 -23.11 6.63
C ASP A 338 -20.39 -22.67 8.02
N LYS A 339 -19.10 -22.41 8.22
CA LYS A 339 -18.59 -21.90 9.50
C LYS A 339 -18.85 -20.40 9.59
N GLU A 340 -20.00 -20.04 10.18
CA GLU A 340 -20.41 -18.65 10.32
C GLU A 340 -19.36 -17.79 11.04
N GLY A 341 -19.18 -16.57 10.55
CA GLY A 341 -18.23 -15.59 11.07
C GLY A 341 -17.91 -14.52 10.05
N TYR A 342 -17.06 -13.56 10.45
CA TYR A 342 -16.66 -12.42 9.59
C TYR A 342 -16.13 -12.86 8.21
N LEU A 343 -15.38 -13.97 8.14
CA LEU A 343 -14.80 -14.47 6.89
C LEU A 343 -15.81 -15.21 5.99
N ARG A 344 -16.98 -15.55 6.50
CA ARG A 344 -18.06 -16.27 5.79
C ARG A 344 -19.38 -15.51 5.87
N SER A 345 -19.34 -14.20 6.16
CA SER A 345 -20.50 -13.32 6.05
C SER A 345 -20.96 -13.20 4.60
N ARG A 346 -22.22 -12.82 4.38
CA ARG A 346 -22.79 -12.53 3.06
C ARG A 346 -21.85 -11.67 2.20
N THR A 347 -21.42 -10.54 2.74
CA THR A 347 -20.49 -9.59 2.07
C THR A 347 -19.19 -10.28 1.67
N SER A 348 -18.58 -11.03 2.60
CA SER A 348 -17.34 -11.75 2.35
C SER A 348 -17.48 -12.79 1.24
N LEU A 349 -18.57 -13.56 1.25
CA LEU A 349 -18.83 -14.56 0.23
C LEU A 349 -19.05 -13.92 -1.15
N ILE A 350 -19.87 -12.88 -1.27
CA ILE A 350 -20.09 -12.16 -2.53
C ILE A 350 -18.77 -11.60 -3.09
N GLN A 351 -17.94 -10.99 -2.26
CA GLN A 351 -16.63 -10.46 -2.67
C GLN A 351 -15.70 -11.57 -3.17
N THR A 352 -15.67 -12.69 -2.47
CA THR A 352 -14.85 -13.85 -2.83
C THR A 352 -15.31 -14.49 -4.13
N ILE A 353 -16.61 -14.72 -4.30
CA ILE A 353 -17.23 -15.24 -5.54
C ILE A 353 -16.87 -14.34 -6.73
N GLY A 354 -16.94 -13.03 -6.54
CA GLY A 354 -16.64 -12.03 -7.57
C GLY A 354 -15.22 -12.11 -8.14
N ARG A 355 -14.25 -12.71 -7.43
CA ARG A 355 -12.89 -12.89 -7.94
C ARG A 355 -12.81 -13.84 -9.14
N ALA A 356 -13.71 -14.79 -9.25
CA ALA A 356 -13.81 -15.69 -10.40
C ALA A 356 -14.64 -15.12 -11.56
N ALA A 357 -15.28 -13.95 -11.42
CA ALA A 357 -16.21 -13.40 -12.39
C ALA A 357 -15.55 -12.75 -13.64
N ARG A 358 -14.24 -12.93 -13.87
CA ARG A 358 -13.47 -12.37 -15.00
C ARG A 358 -13.14 -13.39 -16.08
N ASN A 359 -13.44 -14.66 -15.84
CA ASN A 359 -13.19 -15.75 -16.76
C ASN A 359 -14.54 -16.41 -17.16
N VAL A 360 -14.73 -16.68 -18.44
CA VAL A 360 -15.96 -17.31 -18.97
C VAL A 360 -16.12 -18.74 -18.44
N GLU A 361 -15.02 -19.48 -18.25
CA GLU A 361 -15.02 -20.86 -17.76
C GLU A 361 -15.01 -20.97 -16.23
N SER A 362 -15.23 -19.87 -15.54
CA SER A 362 -15.11 -19.83 -14.09
C SER A 362 -16.25 -20.55 -13.36
N LYS A 363 -15.91 -21.14 -12.22
CA LYS A 363 -16.87 -21.69 -11.25
C LYS A 363 -16.41 -21.46 -9.82
N VAL A 364 -17.36 -21.51 -8.91
CA VAL A 364 -17.12 -21.44 -7.47
C VAL A 364 -17.56 -22.72 -6.80
N LEU A 365 -16.68 -23.30 -5.98
CA LEU A 365 -17.00 -24.44 -5.12
C LEU A 365 -17.08 -23.96 -3.67
N MET A 366 -18.21 -24.24 -3.03
CA MET A 366 -18.41 -24.04 -1.59
C MET A 366 -18.47 -25.39 -0.92
N TYR A 367 -17.54 -25.68 -0.02
CA TYR A 367 -17.58 -26.90 0.80
C TYR A 367 -18.32 -26.59 2.10
N ALA A 368 -19.48 -27.23 2.25
CA ALA A 368 -20.39 -27.01 3.37
C ALA A 368 -21.29 -28.21 3.57
N ASP A 369 -21.55 -28.57 4.83
CA ASP A 369 -22.53 -29.61 5.16
C ASP A 369 -23.94 -29.04 5.37
N ASN A 370 -24.01 -27.74 5.72
CA ASN A 370 -25.27 -27.01 5.90
C ASN A 370 -25.24 -25.68 5.14
N ILE A 371 -26.37 -25.27 4.59
CA ILE A 371 -26.49 -23.96 3.95
C ILE A 371 -26.87 -22.94 5.02
N THR A 372 -25.94 -22.04 5.34
CA THR A 372 -26.21 -20.94 6.29
C THR A 372 -27.00 -19.81 5.64
N THR A 373 -27.55 -18.91 6.46
CA THR A 373 -28.27 -17.72 5.96
C THR A 373 -27.35 -16.86 5.08
N SER A 374 -26.10 -16.64 5.50
CA SER A 374 -25.11 -15.88 4.73
C SER A 374 -24.81 -16.52 3.38
N MET A 375 -24.69 -17.85 3.32
CA MET A 375 -24.50 -18.57 2.06
C MET A 375 -25.71 -18.42 1.13
N LYS A 376 -26.93 -18.65 1.68
CA LYS A 376 -28.16 -18.53 0.92
C LYS A 376 -28.29 -17.15 0.27
N GLU A 377 -28.12 -16.09 1.04
CA GLU A 377 -28.20 -14.72 0.55
C GLU A 377 -27.14 -14.41 -0.50
N ALA A 378 -25.91 -14.92 -0.33
CA ALA A 378 -24.83 -14.72 -1.30
C ALA A 378 -25.09 -15.45 -2.63
N ILE A 379 -25.64 -16.66 -2.56
CA ILE A 379 -26.02 -17.46 -3.73
C ILE A 379 -27.18 -16.78 -4.48
N GLU A 380 -28.25 -16.42 -3.77
CA GLU A 380 -29.42 -15.75 -4.34
C GLU A 380 -29.03 -14.45 -5.06
N GLU A 381 -28.17 -13.63 -4.44
CA GLU A 381 -27.70 -12.38 -5.06
C GLU A 381 -26.82 -12.65 -6.29
N THR A 382 -25.95 -13.65 -6.24
CA THR A 382 -25.12 -14.03 -7.38
C THR A 382 -25.97 -14.54 -8.55
N ASP A 383 -26.97 -15.37 -8.27
CA ASP A 383 -27.88 -15.91 -9.27
C ASP A 383 -28.78 -14.82 -9.87
N ARG A 384 -29.22 -13.84 -9.05
CA ARG A 384 -29.95 -12.67 -9.52
C ARG A 384 -29.10 -11.84 -10.52
N ARG A 385 -27.85 -11.56 -10.18
CA ARG A 385 -26.92 -10.83 -11.08
C ARG A 385 -26.66 -11.63 -12.35
N ARG A 386 -26.43 -12.92 -12.21
CA ARG A 386 -26.21 -13.85 -13.31
C ARG A 386 -27.37 -13.85 -14.30
N THR A 387 -28.60 -13.98 -13.81
CA THR A 387 -29.84 -13.98 -14.62
C THR A 387 -29.98 -12.66 -15.37
N LYS A 388 -29.80 -11.52 -14.69
CA LYS A 388 -29.89 -10.19 -15.30
C LYS A 388 -28.85 -10.00 -16.44
N GLN A 389 -27.63 -10.48 -16.24
CA GLN A 389 -26.59 -10.43 -17.27
C GLN A 389 -26.90 -11.36 -18.46
N LEU A 390 -27.39 -12.57 -18.20
CA LEU A 390 -27.77 -13.52 -19.26
C LEU A 390 -28.91 -12.98 -20.13
N GLU A 391 -29.93 -12.37 -19.55
CA GLU A 391 -31.04 -11.74 -20.26
C GLU A 391 -30.53 -10.59 -21.13
N TYR A 392 -29.68 -9.73 -20.56
CA TYR A 392 -29.06 -8.63 -21.30
C TYR A 392 -28.23 -9.13 -22.48
N ASN A 393 -27.40 -10.16 -22.30
CA ASN A 393 -26.58 -10.75 -23.33
C ASN A 393 -27.45 -11.33 -24.46
N LYS A 394 -28.56 -12.00 -24.11
CA LYS A 394 -29.49 -12.58 -25.06
C LYS A 394 -30.17 -11.49 -25.92
N ILE A 395 -30.66 -10.43 -25.28
CA ILE A 395 -31.34 -9.32 -25.95
C ILE A 395 -30.37 -8.60 -26.92
N ASN A 396 -29.14 -8.32 -26.45
CA ASN A 396 -28.15 -7.56 -27.19
C ASN A 396 -27.24 -8.44 -28.06
N LYS A 397 -27.46 -9.76 -28.11
CA LYS A 397 -26.64 -10.74 -28.86
C LYS A 397 -25.15 -10.67 -28.54
N ILE A 398 -24.81 -10.47 -27.24
CA ILE A 398 -23.45 -10.39 -26.78
C ILE A 398 -22.95 -11.78 -26.40
N THR A 399 -21.79 -12.17 -26.96
CA THR A 399 -21.07 -13.38 -26.55
C THR A 399 -20.06 -13.01 -25.46
N PRO A 400 -20.11 -13.66 -24.27
CA PRO A 400 -19.15 -13.37 -23.20
C PRO A 400 -17.70 -13.61 -23.65
N ILE A 401 -16.80 -12.69 -23.29
CA ILE A 401 -15.38 -12.79 -23.59
C ILE A 401 -14.59 -12.60 -22.31
N SER A 402 -13.66 -13.52 -22.00
CA SER A 402 -12.75 -13.38 -20.85
C SER A 402 -11.86 -12.15 -20.98
N ILE A 403 -11.65 -11.46 -19.88
CA ILE A 403 -10.76 -10.30 -19.83
C ILE A 403 -9.31 -10.79 -20.03
N LYS A 404 -8.57 -10.13 -20.92
CA LYS A 404 -7.13 -10.30 -21.08
C LYS A 404 -6.46 -8.99 -20.66
N LYS A 405 -5.58 -9.04 -19.65
CA LYS A 405 -4.84 -7.88 -19.17
C LYS A 405 -3.35 -8.15 -19.28
N ASN A 406 -2.61 -7.21 -19.86
CA ASN A 406 -1.15 -7.34 -19.95
C ASN A 406 -0.54 -7.40 -18.54
N ILE A 407 0.40 -8.31 -18.31
CA ILE A 407 1.02 -8.52 -17.01
C ILE A 407 2.18 -7.54 -16.79
N GLN A 408 2.80 -7.06 -17.88
CA GLN A 408 3.95 -6.15 -17.83
C GLN A 408 3.58 -4.73 -17.37
N GLU A 409 2.42 -4.20 -17.75
CA GLU A 409 1.98 -2.83 -17.43
C GLU A 409 1.86 -2.55 -15.92
N ILE A 410 1.62 -3.56 -15.09
CA ILE A 410 1.46 -3.37 -13.62
C ILE A 410 2.81 -3.14 -12.93
N ILE A 411 3.92 -3.60 -13.52
CA ILE A 411 5.26 -3.56 -12.90
C ILE A 411 6.05 -2.37 -13.39
N GLU A 412 5.94 -2.05 -14.67
CA GLU A 412 6.57 -0.86 -15.24
C GLU A 412 6.05 0.39 -14.52
N ASN A 413 4.74 0.53 -14.31
CA ASN A 413 4.15 1.67 -13.57
C ASN A 413 4.51 1.71 -12.07
N THR A 414 4.90 0.60 -11.45
CA THR A 414 5.27 0.59 -10.02
C THR A 414 6.78 0.70 -9.81
N ALA A 415 7.58 0.20 -10.76
CA ALA A 415 9.04 0.27 -10.72
C ALA A 415 9.60 1.58 -11.30
N GLU A 416 8.90 2.20 -12.25
CA GLU A 416 9.29 3.50 -12.82
C GLU A 416 9.12 4.67 -11.84
N GLN A 417 8.35 4.49 -10.77
CA GLN A 417 8.15 5.56 -9.77
C GLN A 417 9.30 5.72 -8.78
N ASP A 418 10.23 4.76 -8.66
CA ASP A 418 11.30 4.81 -7.64
C ASP A 418 12.74 4.63 -8.17
N HIS A 419 12.93 4.37 -9.46
CA HIS A 419 14.29 4.20 -9.99
C HIS A 419 14.46 4.95 -11.33
N VAL A 420 15.33 5.95 -11.31
CA VAL A 420 16.06 6.35 -12.50
C VAL A 420 16.89 5.14 -12.94
N THR A 421 16.28 4.32 -13.80
CA THR A 421 17.01 3.24 -14.43
C THR A 421 17.93 3.89 -15.46
N VAL A 422 19.20 4.01 -15.11
CA VAL A 422 20.23 4.16 -16.13
C VAL A 422 20.03 2.92 -17.01
N GLU A 423 19.66 3.10 -18.28
CA GLU A 423 19.64 2.04 -19.27
C GLU A 423 21.02 1.39 -19.24
N ILE A 424 21.10 0.23 -18.62
CA ILE A 424 22.25 -0.65 -18.78
C ILE A 424 22.08 -1.21 -20.16
N ASP A 425 22.89 -0.73 -21.09
CA ASP A 425 23.09 -1.32 -22.41
C ASP A 425 22.93 -2.85 -22.28
N ASN A 426 22.08 -3.41 -23.15
CA ASN A 426 21.86 -4.85 -23.23
C ASN A 426 23.22 -5.56 -23.27
N ALA A 427 23.74 -5.88 -22.10
CA ALA A 427 24.97 -6.63 -21.97
C ALA A 427 24.71 -8.02 -22.52
N LYS A 428 25.08 -8.24 -23.76
CA LYS A 428 25.37 -9.59 -24.28
C LYS A 428 26.05 -10.33 -23.13
N GLU A 429 25.62 -11.53 -22.86
CA GLU A 429 26.17 -12.38 -21.80
C GLU A 429 27.70 -12.37 -21.86
N LEU A 430 28.29 -11.53 -21.01
CA LEU A 430 29.74 -11.44 -20.87
C LEU A 430 30.19 -12.64 -20.07
N VAL A 431 31.01 -13.49 -20.67
CA VAL A 431 31.55 -14.70 -20.05
C VAL A 431 33.07 -14.63 -20.02
N GLY A 432 33.69 -15.02 -18.91
CA GLY A 432 35.14 -15.19 -18.80
C GLY A 432 35.93 -13.86 -18.72
N LYS A 433 36.95 -13.67 -19.61
CA LYS A 433 37.85 -12.51 -19.54
C LYS A 433 37.20 -11.15 -19.68
N ASP A 434 36.10 -11.05 -20.42
CA ASP A 434 35.35 -9.79 -20.59
C ASP A 434 34.50 -9.46 -19.38
N LEU A 435 33.95 -10.45 -18.68
CA LEU A 435 33.26 -10.28 -17.40
C LEU A 435 34.21 -9.74 -16.31
N ASN A 436 35.43 -10.32 -16.22
CA ASN A 436 36.44 -9.88 -15.27
C ASN A 436 36.93 -8.43 -15.54
N LYS A 437 37.01 -8.05 -16.81
CA LYS A 437 37.36 -6.67 -17.20
C LYS A 437 36.23 -5.69 -16.85
N HIS A 438 34.99 -6.12 -16.99
CA HIS A 438 33.81 -5.35 -16.62
C HIS A 438 33.74 -5.17 -15.09
N ILE A 439 33.94 -6.23 -14.30
CA ILE A 439 34.00 -6.17 -12.84
C ILE A 439 35.09 -5.20 -12.35
N LYS A 440 36.28 -5.22 -12.93
CA LYS A 440 37.36 -4.27 -12.58
C LYS A 440 36.99 -2.83 -12.89
N ASN A 441 36.27 -2.58 -13.97
CA ASN A 441 35.78 -1.23 -14.30
C ASN A 441 34.73 -0.74 -13.29
N LEU A 442 33.81 -1.62 -12.87
CA LEU A 442 32.83 -1.30 -11.83
C LEU A 442 33.50 -1.06 -10.46
N GLU A 443 34.53 -1.85 -10.11
CA GLU A 443 35.33 -1.62 -8.89
C GLU A 443 36.03 -0.25 -8.90
N LYS A 444 36.54 0.17 -10.05
CA LYS A 444 37.16 1.51 -10.20
C LYS A 444 36.14 2.62 -10.00
N LYS A 445 34.97 2.52 -10.64
CA LYS A 445 33.85 3.48 -10.47
C LYS A 445 33.35 3.50 -9.02
N MET A 446 33.20 2.36 -8.38
CA MET A 446 32.79 2.27 -6.97
C MET A 446 33.77 3.04 -6.07
N ASN A 447 35.07 2.89 -6.29
CA ASN A 447 36.08 3.63 -5.52
C ASN A 447 36.08 5.12 -5.83
N GLU A 448 35.79 5.53 -7.06
CA GLU A 448 35.62 6.94 -7.45
C GLU A 448 34.42 7.57 -6.74
N PHE A 449 33.26 6.90 -6.68
CA PHE A 449 32.09 7.36 -5.93
C PHE A 449 32.35 7.40 -4.41
N ALA A 450 33.01 6.39 -3.87
CA ALA A 450 33.39 6.38 -2.46
C ALA A 450 34.33 7.53 -2.09
N SER A 451 35.28 7.89 -2.98
CA SER A 451 36.20 9.03 -2.78
C SER A 451 35.48 10.38 -2.81
N LYS A 452 34.33 10.47 -3.50
CA LYS A 452 33.50 11.66 -3.58
C LYS A 452 32.44 11.72 -2.46
N LEU A 453 32.46 10.76 -1.52
CA LEU A 453 31.48 10.60 -0.43
C LEU A 453 30.06 10.25 -0.90
N GLU A 454 29.91 9.79 -2.12
CA GLU A 454 28.66 9.32 -2.73
C GLU A 454 28.43 7.84 -2.37
N PHE A 455 28.16 7.58 -1.08
CA PHE A 455 28.15 6.22 -0.52
C PHE A 455 27.00 5.34 -1.02
N GLU A 456 25.88 5.93 -1.43
CA GLU A 456 24.74 5.18 -1.98
C GLU A 456 25.07 4.58 -3.34
N ASP A 457 25.70 5.36 -4.23
CA ASP A 457 26.11 4.89 -5.55
C ASP A 457 27.28 3.90 -5.45
N ALA A 458 28.20 4.12 -4.53
CA ALA A 458 29.26 3.15 -4.22
C ALA A 458 28.67 1.83 -3.70
N ALA A 459 27.65 1.85 -2.86
CA ALA A 459 26.95 0.66 -2.35
C ALA A 459 26.22 -0.11 -3.47
N ARG A 460 25.55 0.57 -4.38
CA ARG A 460 24.90 -0.04 -5.56
C ARG A 460 25.89 -0.78 -6.45
N LEU A 461 27.01 -0.14 -6.77
CA LEU A 461 28.05 -0.76 -7.58
C LEU A 461 28.69 -1.96 -6.87
N ARG A 462 28.87 -1.90 -5.54
CA ARG A 462 29.34 -3.03 -4.74
C ARG A 462 28.40 -4.24 -4.85
N ASP A 463 27.12 -4.00 -4.74
CA ASP A 463 26.10 -5.04 -4.78
C ASP A 463 26.01 -5.69 -6.18
N GLU A 464 26.16 -4.88 -7.24
CA GLU A 464 26.26 -5.39 -8.62
C GLU A 464 27.55 -6.18 -8.86
N ILE A 465 28.69 -5.75 -8.36
CA ILE A 465 29.96 -6.48 -8.40
C ILE A 465 29.80 -7.84 -7.71
N ASN A 466 29.16 -7.87 -6.54
CA ASN A 466 28.93 -9.11 -5.80
C ASN A 466 28.02 -10.07 -6.57
N ARG A 467 26.96 -9.53 -7.24
CA ARG A 467 26.07 -10.31 -8.09
C ARG A 467 26.78 -10.93 -9.30
N LEU A 468 27.63 -10.15 -9.96
CA LEU A 468 28.41 -10.61 -11.11
C LEU A 468 29.47 -11.66 -10.70
N LYS A 469 30.14 -11.48 -9.56
CA LYS A 469 31.06 -12.45 -8.99
C LYS A 469 30.37 -13.75 -8.59
N ALA A 470 29.17 -13.68 -8.02
CA ALA A 470 28.37 -14.86 -7.68
C ALA A 470 27.92 -15.64 -8.93
N LYS A 471 27.61 -14.93 -10.02
CA LYS A 471 27.26 -15.52 -11.32
C LYS A 471 28.45 -16.22 -11.98
N GLU A 472 29.67 -15.68 -11.85
CA GLU A 472 30.91 -16.28 -12.34
C GLU A 472 31.24 -17.62 -11.63
N VAL A 473 30.95 -17.71 -10.32
CA VAL A 473 31.20 -18.91 -9.50
C VAL A 473 30.07 -19.95 -9.61
N GLY A 474 29.02 -19.69 -10.42
CA GLY A 474 27.88 -20.60 -10.61
C GLY A 474 26.98 -20.75 -9.39
N LEU A 475 27.05 -19.82 -8.43
CA LEU A 475 26.19 -19.80 -7.26
C LEU A 475 24.87 -19.11 -7.62
N SER A 476 23.77 -19.85 -7.58
CA SER A 476 22.42 -19.32 -7.72
C SER A 476 22.11 -18.29 -6.64
N ASN A 477 21.33 -17.24 -6.97
CA ASN A 477 20.93 -16.13 -6.09
C ASN A 477 20.35 -16.51 -4.72
N LYS A 478 20.12 -17.77 -4.42
CA LYS A 478 19.56 -18.25 -3.14
C LYS A 478 20.55 -18.28 -1.97
N VAL A 479 21.85 -18.13 -2.20
CA VAL A 479 22.87 -18.31 -1.13
C VAL A 479 23.29 -16.99 -0.46
N LEU A 480 22.93 -15.83 -1.02
CA LEU A 480 23.37 -14.53 -0.49
C LEU A 480 22.49 -13.95 0.63
N GLN A 481 21.36 -14.58 0.97
CA GLN A 481 20.47 -14.11 2.06
C GLN A 481 20.82 -14.63 3.46
N PHE A 482 21.82 -15.52 3.61
CA PHE A 482 22.14 -16.15 4.91
C PHE A 482 23.35 -15.57 5.64
N LYS A 483 23.80 -14.35 5.34
CA LYS A 483 24.82 -13.65 6.14
C LYS A 483 24.41 -12.21 6.44
N LYS A 484 23.38 -12.03 7.27
CA LYS A 484 23.18 -10.86 8.11
C LYS A 484 22.72 -11.38 9.48
N ASN A 485 23.67 -11.68 10.32
CA ASN A 485 23.57 -11.60 11.78
C ASN A 485 24.19 -10.30 12.21
#